data_4982296b940e2365d5326a2c121a8108
#
_entry.id   4982296b940e2365d5326a2c121a8108
#
_cell.length_a   1.000
_cell.length_b   1.000
_cell.length_c   1.000
_cell.angle_alpha   90.00
_cell.angle_beta   90.00
_cell.angle_gamma   90.00
#
_symmetry.space_group_name_H-M   'P 1'
#
loop_
_entity.id
_entity.type
_entity.pdbx_description
1 polymer ?
#
loop_
_entity_poly.entity_id
_entity_poly.type
_entity_poly.pdbx_seq_one_letter_code
_entity_poly.pdbx_strand_id
1 'polypeptide(L)'
;NFKGIAGEKGKKKRIATNVVVDEFQIITQDELGREIFDNLYRTVRKQGGIMTCLTQTLSDNLIQAEIQAMLSNSEFVVFLNQSGIDRNILRQIYPEISREEMRFITDAKPGTGLIKCGDKVVPFDCVIPRDNLLYTLYNTDFYMKQKE
;
A
#
# COMPACT_ATOMS: atom_id res chain seq x y z
N ASN A 1 -8.42 14.70 13.89
CA ASN A 1 -9.84 14.68 14.27
C ASN A 1 -10.74 14.76 13.04
N PHE A 2 -11.22 13.61 12.57
CA PHE A 2 -12.26 13.56 11.53
C PHE A 2 -13.57 14.05 12.13
N LYS A 3 -13.83 15.35 12.07
CA LYS A 3 -15.11 15.92 12.50
C LYS A 3 -16.14 15.66 11.40
N GLY A 4 -17.14 14.83 11.69
CA GLY A 4 -18.27 14.65 10.79
C GLY A 4 -18.99 15.97 10.54
N ILE A 5 -19.38 16.22 9.29
CA ILE A 5 -20.21 17.39 8.91
C ILE A 5 -21.60 17.18 9.51
N ALA A 6 -22.12 18.18 10.20
CA ALA A 6 -23.49 18.15 10.74
C ALA A 6 -24.49 18.16 9.56
N GLY A 7 -25.23 17.06 9.39
CA GLY A 7 -26.35 17.00 8.47
C GLY A 7 -27.59 17.67 9.05
N GLU A 8 -28.50 18.11 8.19
CA GLU A 8 -29.82 18.60 8.59
C GLU A 8 -30.50 17.61 9.55
N LYS A 9 -30.90 18.07 10.72
CA LYS A 9 -31.52 17.33 11.85
C LYS A 9 -30.57 16.74 12.90
N GLY A 10 -29.36 17.26 13.10
CA GLY A 10 -28.53 16.92 14.28
C GLY A 10 -27.92 15.51 14.27
N LYS A 11 -28.12 14.69 13.24
CA LYS A 11 -27.42 13.42 13.05
C LYS A 11 -26.07 13.70 12.40
N LYS A 12 -24.97 13.43 13.12
CA LYS A 12 -23.62 13.49 12.56
C LYS A 12 -23.53 12.50 11.41
N LYS A 13 -23.43 13.00 10.18
CA LYS A 13 -23.16 12.17 9.00
C LYS A 13 -21.71 11.69 9.09
N ARG A 14 -21.51 10.40 9.25
CA ARG A 14 -20.17 9.81 9.18
C ARG A 14 -19.74 9.80 7.72
N ILE A 15 -18.64 10.45 7.43
CA ILE A 15 -18.02 10.42 6.10
C ILE A 15 -16.90 9.41 6.18
N ALA A 16 -16.96 8.40 5.31
CA ALA A 16 -15.83 7.49 5.12
C ALA A 16 -14.68 8.29 4.49
N THR A 17 -13.53 8.27 5.12
CA THR A 17 -12.35 9.02 4.68
C THR A 17 -11.24 8.03 4.36
N ASN A 18 -10.67 8.11 3.17
CA ASN A 18 -9.46 7.37 2.82
C ASN A 18 -8.25 8.28 3.02
N VAL A 19 -7.31 7.83 3.84
CA VAL A 19 -6.02 8.49 4.06
C VAL A 19 -4.99 7.72 3.25
N VAL A 20 -4.46 8.36 2.22
CA VAL A 20 -3.41 7.78 1.38
C VAL A 20 -2.09 8.40 1.78
N VAL A 21 -1.13 7.55 2.11
CA VAL A 21 0.24 7.95 2.48
C VAL A 21 1.20 7.33 1.50
N ASP A 22 1.77 8.16 0.65
CA ASP A 22 2.81 7.76 -0.28
C ASP A 22 4.18 7.84 0.39
N GLU A 23 5.07 6.91 0.04
CA GLU A 23 6.42 6.80 0.61
C GLU A 23 6.41 6.80 2.17
N PHE A 24 5.50 5.98 2.75
CA PHE A 24 5.32 5.99 4.22
C PHE A 24 6.59 5.64 4.99
N GLN A 25 7.54 4.93 4.38
CA GLN A 25 8.82 4.61 4.98
C GLN A 25 9.63 5.87 5.37
N ILE A 26 9.40 7.01 4.70
CA ILE A 26 10.05 8.28 5.07
C ILE A 26 9.57 8.75 6.46
N ILE A 27 8.27 8.64 6.71
CA ILE A 27 7.67 9.03 8.00
C ILE A 27 8.18 8.13 9.12
N THR A 28 8.41 6.85 8.82
CA THR A 28 8.81 5.85 9.82
C THR A 28 10.32 5.79 10.07
N GLN A 29 11.12 6.67 9.48
CA GLN A 29 12.57 6.71 9.71
C GLN A 29 12.94 7.16 11.13
N ASP A 30 12.18 8.08 11.70
CA ASP A 30 12.39 8.53 13.08
C ASP A 30 11.38 7.93 14.06
N GLU A 31 11.73 7.95 15.34
CA GLU A 31 10.95 7.32 16.41
C GLU A 31 9.57 7.99 16.58
N LEU A 32 9.53 9.31 16.58
CA LEU A 32 8.28 10.06 16.74
C LEU A 32 7.33 9.83 15.56
N GLY A 33 7.89 9.82 14.35
CA GLY A 33 7.11 9.51 13.14
C GLY A 33 6.49 8.13 13.21
N ARG A 34 7.24 7.12 13.66
CA ARG A 34 6.72 5.74 13.85
C ARG A 34 5.59 5.69 14.87
N GLU A 35 5.77 6.31 16.02
CA GLU A 35 4.75 6.32 17.09
C GLU A 35 3.45 6.97 16.62
N ILE A 36 3.54 8.14 15.99
CA ILE A 36 2.37 8.85 15.46
C ILE A 36 1.67 8.03 14.39
N PHE A 37 2.45 7.41 13.49
CA PHE A 37 1.91 6.63 12.39
C PHE A 37 1.24 5.34 12.86
N ASP A 38 1.85 4.62 13.80
CA ASP A 38 1.27 3.43 14.41
C ASP A 38 -0.05 3.75 15.12
N ASN A 39 -0.08 4.83 15.91
CA ASN A 39 -1.29 5.28 16.58
C ASN A 39 -2.40 5.63 15.58
N LEU A 40 -2.07 6.37 14.52
CA LEU A 40 -3.02 6.70 13.46
C LEU A 40 -3.56 5.43 12.79
N TYR A 41 -2.69 4.50 12.43
CA TYR A 41 -3.03 3.26 11.76
C TYR A 41 -4.03 2.41 12.58
N ARG A 42 -3.79 2.28 13.89
CA ARG A 42 -4.65 1.53 14.81
C ARG A 42 -6.00 2.22 15.08
N THR A 43 -6.06 3.53 14.99
CA THR A 43 -7.23 4.31 15.42
C THR A 43 -8.12 4.78 14.28
N VAL A 44 -7.59 4.94 13.06
CA VAL A 44 -8.30 5.50 11.90
C VAL A 44 -9.60 4.76 11.59
N ARG A 45 -9.61 3.43 11.68
CA ARG A 45 -10.80 2.60 11.47
C ARG A 45 -11.93 2.94 12.43
N LYS A 46 -11.63 3.17 13.71
CA LYS A 46 -12.65 3.53 14.74
C LYS A 46 -13.29 4.88 14.44
N GLN A 47 -12.61 5.72 13.65
CA GLN A 47 -13.09 7.04 13.25
C GLN A 47 -13.77 7.03 11.87
N GLY A 48 -13.96 5.85 11.26
CA GLY A 48 -14.56 5.69 9.94
C GLY A 48 -13.60 5.95 8.79
N GLY A 49 -12.28 5.89 9.06
CA GLY A 49 -11.24 6.03 8.04
C GLY A 49 -10.72 4.69 7.52
N ILE A 50 -10.17 4.75 6.33
CA ILE A 50 -9.38 3.68 5.71
C ILE A 50 -7.97 4.25 5.50
N MET A 51 -6.96 3.45 5.79
CA MET A 51 -5.56 3.82 5.57
C MET A 51 -5.00 3.03 4.39
N THR A 52 -4.41 3.74 3.45
CA THR A 52 -3.69 3.16 2.31
C THR A 52 -2.27 3.68 2.32
N CYS A 53 -1.31 2.78 2.47
CA CYS A 53 0.11 3.13 2.54
C CYS A 53 0.83 2.56 1.34
N LEU A 54 1.67 3.38 0.70
CA LEU A 54 2.48 2.99 -0.44
C LEU A 54 3.95 3.16 -0.10
N THR A 55 4.78 2.26 -0.62
CA THR A 55 6.24 2.36 -0.56
C THR A 55 6.86 1.73 -1.79
N GLN A 56 7.93 2.31 -2.28
CA GLN A 56 8.71 1.76 -3.40
C GLN A 56 9.88 0.90 -2.90
N THR A 57 10.28 1.08 -1.64
CA THR A 57 11.45 0.42 -1.09
C THR A 57 11.11 -0.28 0.22
N LEU A 58 11.47 -1.54 0.31
CA LEU A 58 11.46 -2.27 1.57
C LEU A 58 12.81 -2.00 2.25
N SER A 59 12.82 -1.15 3.25
CA SER A 59 14.01 -0.88 4.06
C SER A 59 14.04 -1.78 5.30
N ASP A 60 15.23 -1.90 5.92
CA ASP A 60 15.39 -2.63 7.18
C ASP A 60 14.48 -2.09 8.30
N ASN A 61 14.04 -0.83 8.19
CA ASN A 61 13.09 -0.23 9.12
C ASN A 61 11.72 -0.94 9.10
N LEU A 62 11.34 -1.60 7.99
CA LEU A 62 10.09 -2.38 7.90
C LEU A 62 10.14 -3.67 8.74
N ILE A 63 11.32 -4.08 9.17
CA ILE A 63 11.50 -5.26 10.05
C ILE A 63 11.21 -4.90 11.51
N GLN A 64 11.09 -3.60 11.85
CA GLN A 64 10.78 -3.18 13.21
C GLN A 64 9.39 -3.66 13.64
N ALA A 65 9.25 -3.98 14.91
CA ALA A 65 8.06 -4.62 15.47
C ALA A 65 6.78 -3.81 15.22
N GLU A 66 6.86 -2.48 15.31
CA GLU A 66 5.73 -1.58 15.09
C GLU A 66 5.24 -1.66 13.64
N ILE A 67 6.16 -1.64 12.68
CA ILE A 67 5.84 -1.73 11.25
C ILE A 67 5.30 -3.12 10.91
N GLN A 68 5.89 -4.18 11.45
CA GLN A 68 5.37 -5.53 11.28
C GLN A 68 3.94 -5.67 11.82
N ALA A 69 3.66 -5.06 12.98
CA ALA A 69 2.30 -5.05 13.53
C ALA A 69 1.31 -4.32 12.60
N MET A 70 1.73 -3.22 11.97
CA MET A 70 0.91 -2.52 10.98
C MET A 70 0.63 -3.40 9.76
N LEU A 71 1.66 -4.01 9.19
CA LEU A 71 1.55 -4.87 8.01
C LEU A 71 0.68 -6.09 8.30
N SER A 72 0.81 -6.70 9.48
CA SER A 72 0.00 -7.84 9.92
C SER A 72 -1.48 -7.46 10.12
N ASN A 73 -1.77 -6.21 10.46
CA ASN A 73 -3.13 -5.68 10.61
C ASN A 73 -3.72 -5.17 9.29
N SER A 74 -2.96 -5.23 8.19
CA SER A 74 -3.46 -4.82 6.88
C SER A 74 -4.35 -5.91 6.30
N GLU A 75 -5.60 -5.58 5.97
CA GLU A 75 -6.55 -6.51 5.35
C GLU A 75 -6.10 -6.87 3.92
N PHE A 76 -5.58 -5.88 3.21
CA PHE A 76 -5.08 -6.04 1.84
C PHE A 76 -3.63 -5.60 1.76
N VAL A 77 -2.80 -6.42 1.12
CA VAL A 77 -1.42 -6.07 0.76
C VAL A 77 -1.20 -6.36 -0.71
N VAL A 78 -0.74 -5.38 -1.45
CA VAL A 78 -0.46 -5.52 -2.89
C VAL A 78 1.05 -5.51 -3.10
N PHE A 79 1.55 -6.57 -3.69
CA PHE A 79 2.96 -6.71 -4.07
C PHE A 79 3.07 -6.53 -5.57
N LEU A 80 3.73 -5.46 -5.98
CA LEU A 80 4.15 -5.24 -7.37
C LEU A 80 5.53 -5.86 -7.59
N ASN A 81 6.22 -5.50 -8.68
CA ASN A 81 7.56 -6.01 -8.94
C ASN A 81 8.51 -5.71 -7.78
N GLN A 82 9.23 -6.72 -7.31
CA GLN A 82 10.13 -6.62 -6.18
C GLN A 82 11.56 -6.99 -6.57
N SER A 83 12.52 -6.22 -6.07
CA SER A 83 13.94 -6.53 -6.26
C SER A 83 14.36 -7.81 -5.52
N GLY A 84 15.52 -8.36 -5.89
CA GLY A 84 16.06 -9.54 -5.22
C GLY A 84 16.41 -9.34 -3.74
N ILE A 85 16.72 -8.11 -3.35
CA ILE A 85 17.03 -7.72 -1.95
C ILE A 85 15.73 -7.70 -1.15
N ASP A 86 14.68 -7.10 -1.68
CA ASP A 86 13.38 -6.98 -1.03
C ASP A 86 12.73 -8.34 -0.74
N ARG A 87 13.03 -9.37 -1.54
CA ARG A 87 12.52 -10.74 -1.31
C ARG A 87 12.89 -11.31 0.05
N ASN A 88 14.08 -11.03 0.56
CA ASN A 88 14.51 -11.56 1.86
C ASN A 88 13.73 -10.89 2.98
N ILE A 89 13.45 -9.61 2.86
CA ILE A 89 12.65 -8.85 3.81
C ILE A 89 11.19 -9.34 3.76
N LEU A 90 10.63 -9.50 2.56
CA LEU A 90 9.28 -10.01 2.39
C LEU A 90 9.07 -11.40 2.99
N ARG A 91 10.05 -12.30 2.85
CA ARG A 91 9.99 -13.65 3.46
C ARG A 91 9.99 -13.63 4.98
N GLN A 92 10.61 -12.62 5.59
CA GLN A 92 10.59 -12.47 7.04
C GLN A 92 9.24 -11.96 7.53
N ILE A 93 8.61 -11.04 6.77
CA ILE A 93 7.33 -10.43 7.13
C ILE A 93 6.15 -11.35 6.77
N TYR A 94 6.23 -12.02 5.62
CA TYR A 94 5.16 -12.88 5.07
C TYR A 94 5.70 -14.28 4.75
N PRO A 95 5.98 -15.11 5.75
CA PRO A 95 6.52 -16.45 5.56
C PRO A 95 5.55 -17.40 4.83
N GLU A 96 4.25 -17.05 4.80
CA GLU A 96 3.20 -17.80 4.10
C GLU A 96 3.28 -17.68 2.57
N ILE A 97 3.96 -16.66 2.02
CA ILE A 97 4.13 -16.53 0.56
C ILE A 97 5.06 -17.64 0.06
N SER A 98 4.53 -18.46 -0.84
CA SER A 98 5.27 -19.59 -1.43
C SER A 98 6.46 -19.12 -2.28
N ARG A 99 7.36 -20.07 -2.61
CA ARG A 99 8.50 -19.77 -3.49
C ARG A 99 8.07 -19.38 -4.91
N GLU A 100 7.01 -20.00 -5.41
CA GLU A 100 6.45 -19.73 -6.73
C GLU A 100 5.85 -18.32 -6.79
N GLU A 101 5.06 -17.94 -5.78
CA GLU A 101 4.51 -16.59 -5.66
C GLU A 101 5.62 -15.53 -5.51
N MET A 102 6.66 -15.84 -4.74
CA MET A 102 7.81 -14.94 -4.60
C MET A 102 8.57 -14.75 -5.91
N ARG A 103 8.71 -15.81 -6.73
CA ARG A 103 9.29 -15.68 -8.07
C ARG A 103 8.40 -14.86 -8.99
N PHE A 104 7.07 -15.06 -8.91
CA PHE A 104 6.13 -14.31 -9.72
C PHE A 104 6.30 -12.81 -9.54
N ILE A 105 6.35 -12.29 -8.31
CA ILE A 105 6.52 -10.85 -8.08
C ILE A 105 7.92 -10.33 -8.42
N THR A 106 8.95 -11.19 -8.45
CA THR A 106 10.31 -10.78 -8.87
C THR A 106 10.39 -10.56 -10.37
N ASP A 107 9.65 -11.37 -11.13
CA ASP A 107 9.63 -11.34 -12.59
C ASP A 107 8.37 -10.60 -13.11
N ALA A 108 7.61 -9.97 -12.21
CA ALA A 108 6.35 -9.30 -12.53
C ALA A 108 6.53 -8.17 -13.54
N LYS A 109 5.69 -8.18 -14.56
CA LYS A 109 5.62 -7.09 -15.54
C LYS A 109 4.89 -5.88 -14.95
N PRO A 110 5.10 -4.68 -15.47
CA PRO A 110 4.29 -3.52 -15.07
C PRO A 110 2.79 -3.81 -15.18
N GLY A 111 2.05 -3.52 -14.12
CA GLY A 111 0.61 -3.79 -14.03
C GLY A 111 0.24 -5.19 -13.54
N THR A 112 1.22 -6.05 -13.25
CA THR A 112 0.97 -7.38 -12.65
C THR A 112 1.55 -7.47 -11.24
N GLY A 113 1.03 -8.38 -10.42
CA GLY A 113 1.50 -8.57 -9.06
C GLY A 113 0.69 -9.59 -8.28
N LEU A 114 0.87 -9.58 -6.97
CA LEU A 114 0.08 -10.39 -6.04
C LEU A 114 -0.74 -9.49 -5.13
N ILE A 115 -1.94 -9.91 -4.83
CA ILE A 115 -2.76 -9.32 -3.78
C ILE A 115 -2.97 -10.35 -2.67
N LYS A 116 -2.61 -9.98 -1.44
CA LYS A 116 -2.90 -10.73 -0.23
C LYS A 116 -4.16 -10.15 0.41
N CYS A 117 -5.12 -11.01 0.75
CA CYS A 117 -6.32 -10.66 1.47
C CYS A 117 -6.56 -11.73 2.54
N GLY A 118 -6.40 -11.36 3.80
CA GLY A 118 -6.32 -12.33 4.89
C GLY A 118 -5.24 -13.38 4.62
N ASP A 119 -5.59 -14.66 4.64
CA ASP A 119 -4.67 -15.78 4.40
C ASP A 119 -4.53 -16.16 2.92
N LYS A 120 -5.24 -15.48 2.03
CA LYS A 120 -5.23 -15.79 0.60
C LYS A 120 -4.30 -14.87 -0.16
N VAL A 121 -3.48 -15.45 -1.02
CA VAL A 121 -2.63 -14.72 -1.97
C VAL A 121 -3.08 -15.08 -3.38
N VAL A 122 -3.34 -14.09 -4.20
CA VAL A 122 -3.87 -14.27 -5.56
C VAL A 122 -3.06 -13.42 -6.54
N PRO A 123 -2.59 -13.97 -7.67
CA PRO A 123 -2.00 -13.16 -8.72
C PRO A 123 -3.06 -12.31 -9.42
N PHE A 124 -2.66 -11.12 -9.84
CA PHE A 124 -3.51 -10.23 -10.62
C PHE A 124 -2.77 -9.70 -11.84
N ASP A 125 -3.53 -9.36 -12.86
CA ASP A 125 -3.09 -8.69 -14.08
C ASP A 125 -4.04 -7.50 -14.33
N CYS A 126 -3.49 -6.29 -14.20
CA CYS A 126 -4.16 -5.01 -14.41
C CYS A 126 -3.41 -4.17 -15.47
N VAL A 127 -2.88 -4.83 -16.49
CA VAL A 127 -2.19 -4.12 -17.58
C VAL A 127 -3.20 -3.25 -18.32
N ILE A 128 -3.02 -1.94 -18.25
CA ILE A 128 -3.86 -0.96 -18.94
C ILE A 128 -3.38 -0.86 -20.39
N PRO A 129 -4.25 -1.10 -21.40
CA PRO A 129 -3.91 -0.94 -22.81
C PRO A 129 -3.43 0.49 -23.10
N ARG A 130 -2.44 0.64 -23.99
CA ARG A 130 -1.84 1.95 -24.31
C ARG A 130 -2.80 2.93 -24.99
N ASP A 131 -3.82 2.42 -25.66
CA ASP A 131 -4.90 3.18 -26.29
C ASP A 131 -6.00 3.62 -25.30
N ASN A 132 -5.89 3.24 -24.06
CA ASN A 132 -6.85 3.62 -23.02
C ASN A 132 -6.57 5.05 -22.51
N LEU A 133 -7.64 5.83 -22.31
CA LEU A 133 -7.57 7.18 -21.75
C LEU A 133 -6.82 7.23 -20.40
N LEU A 134 -7.02 6.24 -19.56
CA LEU A 134 -6.32 6.15 -18.26
C LEU A 134 -4.81 6.01 -18.44
N TYR A 135 -4.38 5.25 -19.46
CA TYR A 135 -2.95 5.14 -19.77
C TYR A 135 -2.37 6.51 -20.12
N THR A 136 -3.03 7.27 -20.97
CA THR A 136 -2.59 8.62 -21.39
C THR A 136 -2.54 9.60 -20.21
N LEU A 137 -3.56 9.56 -19.33
CA LEU A 137 -3.66 10.47 -18.18
C LEU A 137 -2.63 10.19 -17.07
N TYR A 138 -2.35 8.91 -16.81
CA TYR A 138 -1.50 8.49 -15.68
C TYR A 138 -0.11 8.00 -16.09
N ASN A 139 0.20 7.98 -17.40
CA ASN A 139 1.55 7.64 -17.84
C ASN A 139 2.55 8.72 -17.40
N THR A 140 3.51 8.32 -16.58
CA THR A 140 4.59 9.18 -16.09
C THR A 140 5.87 9.11 -16.94
N ASP A 141 5.86 8.33 -18.04
CA ASP A 141 7.01 8.20 -18.92
C ASP A 141 7.29 9.54 -19.63
N PHE A 142 8.36 10.19 -19.18
CA PHE A 142 8.78 11.51 -19.68
C PHE A 142 9.08 11.51 -21.18
N TYR A 143 9.62 10.41 -21.70
CA TYR A 143 10.01 10.30 -23.12
C TYR A 143 8.83 10.11 -24.06
N MET A 144 7.70 9.62 -23.58
CA MET A 144 6.50 9.47 -24.39
C MET A 144 5.75 10.80 -24.57
N LYS A 145 5.88 11.74 -23.64
CA LYS A 145 5.23 13.07 -23.69
C LYS A 145 5.88 14.05 -24.68
N GLN A 146 7.04 13.73 -25.24
CA GLN A 146 7.75 14.58 -26.22
C GLN A 146 7.43 14.23 -27.68
N LYS A 147 6.54 13.26 -27.92
CA LYS A 147 6.21 12.82 -29.30
C LYS A 147 4.84 13.29 -29.79
N GLU A 148 4.16 14.13 -29.02
CA GLU A 148 2.98 14.90 -29.44
C GLU A 148 3.39 16.37 -29.69
#